data_3e930b47a402bcab7e432f2722bd380e
#
_entry.id   3e930b47a402bcab7e432f2722bd380e
#
_cell.length_a   1.000
_cell.length_b   1.000
_cell.length_c   1.000
_cell.angle_alpha   90.00
_cell.angle_beta   90.00
_cell.angle_gamma   90.00
#
_symmetry.space_group_name_H-M   'P 1'
#
loop_
_entity.id
_entity.type
_entity.pdbx_description
1 polymer ?
#
loop_
_entity_poly.entity_id
_entity_poly.type
_entity_poly.pdbx_seq_one_letter_code
_entity_poly.pdbx_strand_id
1 'polypeptide(L)'
;MTLEEAKNKVYMLLDEHSAGGEIEHDEDIEKKMTAFFDTAQKTLAQIKKILRETEIFPTLGKTAYEMPKDFYALYRVWADGKAATNRFRWRGGKLIVPEGYAAEIVVEYFALPKTIPADAPDGYEFEIAPDACECMPYYVAAQQLLPDLVMDYGAMLQMYNCQVSLLKTTQPGENRRVTQSLWR
;
A
#
# COMPACT_ATOMS: atom_id res chain seq x y z
N MET A 1 -3.05 -12.97 0.26
CA MET A 1 -4.16 -13.08 -0.71
C MET A 1 -3.56 -12.90 -2.09
N THR A 2 -3.80 -13.84 -3.00
CA THR A 2 -3.40 -13.75 -4.40
C THR A 2 -4.44 -12.98 -5.23
N LEU A 3 -4.05 -12.61 -6.46
CA LEU A 3 -4.98 -11.94 -7.39
C LEU A 3 -6.18 -12.83 -7.73
N GLU A 4 -5.96 -14.15 -7.91
CA GLU A 4 -7.02 -15.14 -8.14
C GLU A 4 -8.01 -15.20 -6.97
N GLU A 5 -7.48 -15.34 -5.74
CA GLU A 5 -8.33 -15.34 -4.54
C GLU A 5 -9.17 -14.06 -4.42
N ALA A 6 -8.59 -12.92 -4.78
CA ALA A 6 -9.27 -11.63 -4.75
C ALA A 6 -10.35 -11.52 -5.84
N LYS A 7 -10.06 -11.96 -7.08
CA LYS A 7 -11.05 -12.05 -8.18
C LYS A 7 -12.21 -12.95 -7.79
N ASN A 8 -11.91 -14.15 -7.26
CA ASN A 8 -12.95 -15.09 -6.82
C ASN A 8 -13.87 -14.48 -5.75
N LYS A 9 -13.31 -13.71 -4.80
CA LYS A 9 -14.13 -12.98 -3.82
C LYS A 9 -15.02 -11.93 -4.48
N VAL A 10 -14.53 -11.21 -5.52
CA VAL A 10 -15.37 -10.26 -6.28
C VAL A 10 -16.52 -10.99 -6.97
N TYR A 11 -16.25 -12.09 -7.66
CA TYR A 11 -17.30 -12.87 -8.30
C TYR A 11 -18.36 -13.36 -7.31
N MET A 12 -17.93 -13.86 -6.15
CA MET A 12 -18.86 -14.25 -5.08
C MET A 12 -19.74 -13.08 -4.61
N LEU A 13 -19.17 -11.87 -4.50
CA LEU A 13 -19.93 -10.69 -4.11
C LEU A 13 -20.92 -10.24 -5.20
N LEU A 14 -20.60 -10.46 -6.47
CA LEU A 14 -21.46 -10.12 -7.60
C LEU A 14 -22.55 -11.18 -7.82
N ASP A 15 -22.27 -12.46 -7.56
CA ASP A 15 -23.18 -13.58 -7.74
C ASP A 15 -24.27 -13.62 -6.67
N GLU A 16 -24.00 -13.17 -5.45
CA GLU A 16 -25.04 -13.00 -4.41
C GLU A 16 -26.19 -12.07 -4.85
N HIS A 17 -25.98 -11.29 -5.91
CA HIS A 17 -26.94 -10.34 -6.48
C HIS A 17 -27.50 -10.78 -7.84
N SER A 18 -26.93 -11.80 -8.48
CA SER A 18 -27.42 -12.36 -9.73
C SER A 18 -28.21 -13.63 -9.44
N ALA A 19 -29.56 -13.56 -9.43
CA ALA A 19 -30.42 -14.69 -9.14
C ALA A 19 -30.19 -15.87 -10.11
N GLY A 20 -29.18 -16.70 -9.83
CA GLY A 20 -29.10 -18.08 -10.37
C GLY A 20 -28.37 -18.24 -11.70
N GLY A 21 -27.43 -17.36 -12.07
CA GLY A 21 -26.55 -17.52 -13.23
C GLY A 21 -25.19 -18.13 -12.88
N GLU A 22 -24.62 -18.96 -13.75
CA GLU A 22 -23.20 -19.30 -13.70
C GLU A 22 -22.39 -18.02 -13.96
N ILE A 23 -21.30 -17.83 -13.20
CA ILE A 23 -20.39 -16.69 -13.39
C ILE A 23 -19.69 -16.92 -14.73
N GLU A 24 -20.03 -16.12 -15.73
CA GLU A 24 -19.28 -16.08 -16.97
C GLU A 24 -17.98 -15.28 -16.75
N HIS A 25 -16.86 -15.96 -16.86
CA HIS A 25 -15.54 -15.32 -16.84
C HIS A 25 -15.34 -14.55 -18.15
N ASP A 26 -15.46 -13.22 -18.10
CA ASP A 26 -15.21 -12.33 -19.22
C ASP A 26 -13.79 -11.74 -19.08
N GLU A 27 -12.93 -11.98 -20.08
CA GLU A 27 -11.57 -11.45 -20.06
C GLU A 27 -11.49 -9.93 -19.94
N ASP A 28 -12.44 -9.20 -20.52
CA ASP A 28 -12.46 -7.73 -20.44
C ASP A 28 -12.88 -7.26 -19.03
N ILE A 29 -13.76 -7.99 -18.38
CA ILE A 29 -14.12 -7.77 -16.97
C ILE A 29 -12.90 -8.04 -16.09
N GLU A 30 -12.17 -9.14 -16.30
CA GLU A 30 -10.99 -9.48 -15.50
C GLU A 30 -9.85 -8.47 -15.64
N LYS A 31 -9.61 -7.96 -16.85
CA LYS A 31 -8.64 -6.88 -17.08
C LYS A 31 -9.02 -5.60 -16.33
N LYS A 32 -10.32 -5.25 -16.32
CA LYS A 32 -10.84 -4.11 -15.55
C LYS A 32 -10.68 -4.34 -14.05
N MET A 33 -11.00 -5.54 -13.56
CA MET A 33 -10.79 -5.91 -12.15
C MET A 33 -9.33 -5.71 -11.74
N THR A 34 -8.37 -6.18 -12.55
CA THR A 34 -6.94 -6.02 -12.28
C THR A 34 -6.54 -4.55 -12.12
N ALA A 35 -7.05 -3.67 -12.98
CA ALA A 35 -6.82 -2.23 -12.89
C ALA A 35 -7.45 -1.61 -11.62
N PHE A 36 -8.63 -2.08 -11.22
CA PHE A 36 -9.28 -1.63 -9.98
C PHE A 36 -8.54 -2.15 -8.75
N PHE A 37 -8.02 -3.38 -8.75
CA PHE A 37 -7.16 -3.89 -7.69
C PHE A 37 -5.87 -3.07 -7.56
N ASP A 38 -5.24 -2.67 -8.67
CA ASP A 38 -4.07 -1.79 -8.64
C ASP A 38 -4.39 -0.44 -7.98
N THR A 39 -5.54 0.14 -8.32
CA THR A 39 -6.01 1.40 -7.73
C THR A 39 -6.29 1.23 -6.24
N ALA A 40 -6.99 0.16 -5.84
CA ALA A 40 -7.30 -0.16 -4.46
C ALA A 40 -6.01 -0.37 -3.64
N GLN A 41 -5.06 -1.16 -4.15
CA GLN A 41 -3.79 -1.43 -3.51
C GLN A 41 -3.03 -0.12 -3.21
N LYS A 42 -2.91 0.77 -4.21
CA LYS A 42 -2.24 2.07 -4.05
C LYS A 42 -2.93 2.99 -3.04
N THR A 43 -4.25 2.98 -3.02
CA THR A 43 -5.05 3.76 -2.06
C THR A 43 -4.87 3.22 -0.64
N LEU A 44 -4.97 1.91 -0.46
CA LEU A 44 -4.83 1.26 0.85
C LEU A 44 -3.40 1.36 1.40
N ALA A 45 -2.38 1.37 0.54
CA ALA A 45 -0.98 1.59 0.93
C ALA A 45 -0.74 2.98 1.53
N GLN A 46 -1.58 3.98 1.24
CA GLN A 46 -1.51 5.29 1.89
C GLN A 46 -2.08 5.25 3.31
N ILE A 47 -2.95 4.30 3.62
CA ILE A 47 -3.56 4.09 4.95
C ILE A 47 -2.70 3.11 5.75
N LYS A 48 -2.44 1.94 5.20
CA LYS A 48 -1.60 0.89 5.77
C LYS A 48 -0.22 0.94 5.10
N LYS A 49 0.61 1.83 5.59
CA LYS A 49 1.89 2.21 4.97
C LYS A 49 2.85 1.03 4.87
N ILE A 50 3.45 0.87 3.71
CA ILE A 50 4.51 -0.10 3.46
C ILE A 50 5.83 0.55 3.87
N LEU A 51 6.50 0.00 4.89
CA LEU A 51 7.82 0.48 5.32
C LEU A 51 8.91 -0.31 4.58
N ARG A 52 9.82 0.41 3.94
CA ARG A 52 11.03 -0.13 3.30
C ARG A 52 12.26 0.64 3.75
N GLU A 53 13.42 0.07 3.53
CA GLU A 53 14.70 0.70 3.77
C GLU A 53 15.58 0.69 2.53
N THR A 54 16.48 1.66 2.44
CA THR A 54 17.52 1.73 1.43
C THR A 54 18.80 2.27 2.05
N GLU A 55 19.93 1.71 1.64
CA GLU A 55 21.26 2.12 2.08
C GLU A 55 21.84 3.12 1.08
N ILE A 56 22.46 4.15 1.60
CA ILE A 56 23.20 5.17 0.84
C ILE A 56 24.62 5.21 1.36
N PHE A 57 25.57 4.96 0.48
CA PHE A 57 26.99 5.11 0.74
C PHE A 57 27.46 6.45 0.17
N PRO A 58 27.67 7.47 1.02
CA PRO A 58 28.08 8.78 0.56
C PRO A 58 29.46 8.73 -0.13
N THR A 59 29.57 9.44 -1.27
CA THR A 59 30.80 9.57 -2.01
C THR A 59 31.29 11.01 -1.99
N LEU A 60 32.60 11.21 -1.95
CA LEU A 60 33.21 12.52 -1.91
C LEU A 60 32.73 13.39 -3.09
N GLY A 61 32.30 14.61 -2.80
CA GLY A 61 31.80 15.56 -3.79
C GLY A 61 30.35 15.37 -4.23
N LYS A 62 29.66 14.30 -3.79
CA LYS A 62 28.24 14.09 -4.07
C LYS A 62 27.40 14.39 -2.82
N THR A 63 26.53 15.37 -2.92
CA THR A 63 25.67 15.80 -1.81
C THR A 63 24.18 15.47 -1.99
N ALA A 64 23.74 15.04 -3.18
CA ALA A 64 22.35 14.74 -3.47
C ALA A 64 22.17 13.30 -3.95
N TYR A 65 21.31 12.55 -3.27
CA TYR A 65 21.04 11.14 -3.53
C TYR A 65 19.59 10.93 -3.88
N GLU A 66 19.33 10.28 -5.02
CA GLU A 66 17.98 9.94 -5.45
C GLU A 66 17.44 8.77 -4.62
N MET A 67 16.14 8.82 -4.33
CA MET A 67 15.47 7.74 -3.63
C MET A 67 14.96 6.67 -4.62
N PRO A 68 14.65 5.46 -4.14
CA PRO A 68 14.01 4.43 -4.95
C PRO A 68 12.74 4.94 -5.66
N LYS A 69 12.42 4.35 -6.82
CA LYS A 69 11.26 4.77 -7.64
C LYS A 69 9.91 4.63 -6.92
N ASP A 70 9.85 3.72 -5.96
CA ASP A 70 8.67 3.45 -5.14
C ASP A 70 8.58 4.34 -3.89
N PHE A 71 9.50 5.27 -3.72
CA PHE A 71 9.50 6.20 -2.59
C PHE A 71 8.25 7.08 -2.58
N TYR A 72 7.52 7.04 -1.47
CA TYR A 72 6.36 7.90 -1.23
C TYR A 72 6.64 9.01 -0.22
N ALA A 73 7.17 8.65 0.96
CA ALA A 73 7.48 9.62 2.00
C ALA A 73 8.61 9.13 2.91
N LEU A 74 9.42 10.07 3.39
CA LEU A 74 10.46 9.77 4.37
C LEU A 74 9.83 9.40 5.73
N TYR A 75 10.31 8.32 6.32
CA TYR A 75 9.96 7.96 7.69
C TYR A 75 11.09 8.32 8.66
N ARG A 76 12.30 7.78 8.43
CA ARG A 76 13.45 8.01 9.31
C ARG A 76 14.76 7.88 8.56
N VAL A 77 15.77 8.58 9.05
CA VAL A 77 17.16 8.43 8.57
C VAL A 77 18.02 7.99 9.74
N TRP A 78 18.81 6.96 9.52
CA TRP A 78 19.83 6.47 10.44
C TRP A 78 21.20 6.80 9.88
N ALA A 79 22.11 7.19 10.76
CA ALA A 79 23.51 7.48 10.42
C ALA A 79 24.37 6.99 11.58
N ASP A 80 25.40 6.20 11.31
CA ASP A 80 26.22 5.57 12.34
C ASP A 80 25.41 4.80 13.39
N GLY A 81 24.34 4.10 12.98
CA GLY A 81 23.44 3.37 13.83
C GLY A 81 22.57 4.22 14.78
N LYS A 82 22.53 5.54 14.58
CA LYS A 82 21.75 6.48 15.38
C LYS A 82 20.71 7.20 14.53
N ALA A 83 19.52 7.44 15.09
CA ALA A 83 18.51 8.26 14.41
C ALA A 83 19.04 9.69 14.17
N ALA A 84 19.07 10.09 12.92
CA ALA A 84 19.70 11.33 12.48
C ALA A 84 18.85 12.13 11.47
N THR A 85 17.56 11.91 11.42
CA THR A 85 16.64 12.52 10.43
C THR A 85 16.82 14.04 10.33
N ASN A 86 17.05 14.74 11.44
CA ASN A 86 17.21 16.18 11.48
C ASN A 86 18.56 16.69 10.92
N ARG A 87 19.52 15.81 10.65
CA ARG A 87 20.82 16.18 10.09
C ARG A 87 20.80 16.27 8.57
N PHE A 88 19.80 15.68 7.93
CA PHE A 88 19.66 15.60 6.49
C PHE A 88 18.49 16.46 6.01
N ARG A 89 18.61 16.99 4.81
CA ARG A 89 17.55 17.80 4.20
C ARG A 89 16.92 17.02 3.06
N TRP A 90 15.64 17.21 2.89
CA TRP A 90 14.89 16.68 1.77
C TRP A 90 14.56 17.79 0.79
N ARG A 91 14.95 17.63 -0.48
CA ARG A 91 14.67 18.63 -1.51
C ARG A 91 14.48 17.97 -2.88
N GLY A 92 13.34 18.23 -3.52
CA GLY A 92 13.08 17.79 -4.90
C GLY A 92 13.21 16.28 -5.12
N GLY A 93 12.72 15.45 -4.18
CA GLY A 93 12.80 13.99 -4.29
C GLY A 93 14.20 13.40 -4.01
N LYS A 94 15.12 14.20 -3.48
CA LYS A 94 16.49 13.77 -3.17
C LYS A 94 16.83 14.00 -1.71
N LEU A 95 17.59 13.08 -1.13
CA LEU A 95 18.20 13.27 0.18
C LEU A 95 19.47 14.12 0.00
N ILE A 96 19.55 15.22 0.72
CA ILE A 96 20.71 16.10 0.72
C ILE A 96 21.58 15.75 1.92
N VAL A 97 22.77 15.26 1.63
CA VAL A 97 23.79 14.86 2.59
C VAL A 97 24.82 15.98 2.73
N PRO A 98 25.25 16.34 3.94
CA PRO A 98 26.30 17.33 4.14
C PRO A 98 27.59 16.95 3.40
N GLU A 99 28.31 17.95 2.89
CA GLU A 99 29.59 17.72 2.23
C GLU A 99 30.60 17.11 3.22
N GLY A 100 31.37 16.13 2.74
CA GLY A 100 32.36 15.43 3.55
C GLY A 100 31.79 14.38 4.49
N TYR A 101 30.47 14.14 4.46
CA TYR A 101 29.88 13.03 5.22
C TYR A 101 30.25 11.69 4.56
N ALA A 102 30.89 10.80 5.32
CA ALA A 102 31.44 9.54 4.78
C ALA A 102 30.83 8.27 5.39
N ALA A 103 29.97 8.41 6.41
CA ALA A 103 29.37 7.24 7.05
C ALA A 103 28.16 6.75 6.26
N GLU A 104 27.85 5.45 6.41
CA GLU A 104 26.66 4.83 5.86
C GLU A 104 25.39 5.49 6.40
N ILE A 105 24.42 5.67 5.51
CA ILE A 105 23.12 6.23 5.81
C ILE A 105 22.06 5.17 5.44
N VAL A 106 21.25 4.77 6.40
CA VAL A 106 20.07 3.94 6.15
C VAL A 106 18.85 4.83 6.19
N VAL A 107 18.06 4.79 5.12
CA VAL A 107 16.84 5.58 4.99
C VAL A 107 15.64 4.65 5.04
N GLU A 108 14.85 4.77 6.09
CA GLU A 108 13.52 4.15 6.20
C GLU A 108 12.50 5.08 5.54
N TYR A 109 11.69 4.53 4.67
CA TYR A 109 10.71 5.29 3.93
C TYR A 109 9.41 4.52 3.72
N PHE A 110 8.33 5.24 3.55
CA PHE A 110 7.06 4.68 3.11
C PHE A 110 7.10 4.52 1.59
N ALA A 111 6.79 3.32 1.12
CA ALA A 111 6.79 2.97 -0.28
C ALA A 111 5.39 2.88 -0.86
N LEU A 112 5.25 3.12 -2.16
CA LEU A 112 4.09 2.70 -2.92
C LEU A 112 4.28 1.27 -3.41
N PRO A 113 3.21 0.46 -3.48
CA PRO A 113 3.27 -0.85 -4.08
C PRO A 113 3.55 -0.72 -5.59
N LYS A 114 4.13 -1.76 -6.17
CA LYS A 114 4.30 -1.83 -7.62
C LYS A 114 2.95 -1.87 -8.31
N THR A 115 2.90 -1.28 -9.50
CA THR A 115 1.72 -1.40 -10.37
C THR A 115 1.51 -2.85 -10.76
N ILE A 116 0.28 -3.34 -10.62
CA ILE A 116 -0.11 -4.68 -11.04
C ILE A 116 -0.13 -4.69 -12.59
N PRO A 117 0.68 -5.52 -13.26
CA PRO A 117 0.61 -5.65 -14.72
C PRO A 117 -0.79 -6.11 -15.17
N ALA A 118 -1.23 -5.66 -16.34
CA ALA A 118 -2.53 -6.09 -16.88
C ALA A 118 -2.60 -7.59 -17.17
N ASP A 119 -1.45 -8.21 -17.41
CA ASP A 119 -1.22 -9.63 -17.65
C ASP A 119 -0.64 -10.33 -16.41
N ALA A 120 -0.85 -9.78 -15.22
CA ALA A 120 -0.38 -10.38 -13.98
C ALA A 120 -0.92 -11.82 -13.84
N PRO A 121 -0.04 -12.78 -13.46
CA PRO A 121 -0.48 -14.15 -13.25
C PRO A 121 -1.43 -14.24 -12.04
N ASP A 122 -2.31 -15.22 -12.02
CA ASP A 122 -3.27 -15.43 -10.94
C ASP A 122 -2.62 -15.61 -9.57
N GLY A 123 -1.42 -16.16 -9.52
CA GLY A 123 -0.60 -16.26 -8.30
C GLY A 123 0.08 -14.95 -7.86
N TYR A 124 -0.21 -13.79 -8.50
CA TYR A 124 0.35 -12.51 -8.08
C TYR A 124 -0.07 -12.19 -6.64
N GLU A 125 0.90 -11.86 -5.78
CA GLU A 125 0.66 -11.47 -4.39
C GLU A 125 0.68 -9.95 -4.26
N PHE A 126 -0.31 -9.40 -3.55
CA PHE A 126 -0.38 -7.97 -3.27
C PHE A 126 0.72 -7.54 -2.28
N GLU A 127 1.30 -6.37 -2.53
CA GLU A 127 2.39 -5.83 -1.70
C GLU A 127 1.90 -5.06 -0.45
N ILE A 128 0.62 -5.14 -0.09
CA ILE A 128 0.05 -4.51 1.09
C ILE A 128 -0.24 -5.51 2.20
N ALA A 129 -0.49 -5.01 3.41
CA ALA A 129 -0.79 -5.85 4.56
C ALA A 129 -2.02 -6.76 4.33
N PRO A 130 -2.03 -8.00 4.84
CA PRO A 130 -3.12 -8.96 4.60
C PRO A 130 -4.51 -8.45 4.99
N ASP A 131 -4.61 -7.70 6.11
CA ASP A 131 -5.85 -7.08 6.56
C ASP A 131 -6.36 -6.00 5.59
N ALA A 132 -5.46 -5.28 4.93
CA ALA A 132 -5.82 -4.32 3.90
C ALA A 132 -6.25 -5.02 2.59
N CYS A 133 -5.65 -6.17 2.27
CA CYS A 133 -6.07 -6.96 1.10
C CYS A 133 -7.55 -7.36 1.17
N GLU A 134 -8.06 -7.69 2.36
CA GLU A 134 -9.47 -8.10 2.55
C GLU A 134 -10.48 -6.98 2.24
N CYS A 135 -10.04 -5.73 2.18
CA CYS A 135 -10.91 -4.61 1.79
C CYS A 135 -11.09 -4.49 0.28
N MET A 136 -10.10 -4.92 -0.52
CA MET A 136 -10.07 -4.66 -1.96
C MET A 136 -11.24 -5.25 -2.74
N PRO A 137 -11.71 -6.50 -2.49
CA PRO A 137 -12.82 -7.08 -3.24
C PRO A 137 -14.09 -6.24 -3.19
N TYR A 138 -14.40 -5.62 -2.06
CA TYR A 138 -15.59 -4.75 -1.92
C TYR A 138 -15.48 -3.49 -2.79
N TYR A 139 -14.28 -2.89 -2.88
CA TYR A 139 -14.03 -1.76 -3.75
C TYR A 139 -14.20 -2.16 -5.21
N VAL A 140 -13.60 -3.29 -5.61
CA VAL A 140 -13.63 -3.75 -6.99
C VAL A 140 -15.06 -4.15 -7.40
N ALA A 141 -15.79 -4.85 -6.53
CA ALA A 141 -17.21 -5.17 -6.76
C ALA A 141 -18.04 -3.88 -6.95
N ALA A 142 -17.86 -2.88 -6.10
CA ALA A 142 -18.51 -1.59 -6.26
C ALA A 142 -18.19 -0.95 -7.62
N GLN A 143 -16.94 -0.97 -8.07
CA GLN A 143 -16.56 -0.39 -9.36
C GLN A 143 -17.16 -1.15 -10.56
N GLN A 144 -17.38 -2.45 -10.45
CA GLN A 144 -18.05 -3.26 -11.48
C GLN A 144 -19.53 -2.94 -11.57
N LEU A 145 -20.20 -2.67 -10.45
CA LEU A 145 -21.62 -2.34 -10.39
C LEU A 145 -21.93 -0.88 -10.76
N LEU A 146 -20.93 0.00 -10.76
CA LEU A 146 -21.10 1.43 -11.00
C LEU A 146 -21.73 1.77 -12.36
N PRO A 147 -21.37 1.12 -13.50
CA PRO A 147 -21.94 1.44 -14.80
C PRO A 147 -23.46 1.28 -14.88
N ASP A 148 -23.98 0.31 -14.16
CA ASP A 148 -25.40 -0.06 -14.22
C ASP A 148 -26.26 0.70 -13.20
N LEU A 149 -25.63 1.55 -12.34
CA LEU A 149 -26.30 2.30 -11.26
C LEU A 149 -27.19 1.41 -10.37
N VAL A 150 -26.79 0.16 -10.16
CA VAL A 150 -27.54 -0.79 -9.37
C VAL A 150 -27.51 -0.37 -7.90
N MET A 151 -28.61 -0.58 -7.18
CA MET A 151 -28.72 -0.24 -5.74
C MET A 151 -27.59 -0.84 -4.90
N ASP A 152 -27.01 -1.94 -5.34
CA ASP A 152 -25.98 -2.70 -4.63
C ASP A 152 -24.60 -2.02 -4.66
N TYR A 153 -24.32 -1.13 -5.62
CA TYR A 153 -23.12 -0.30 -5.62
C TYR A 153 -22.91 0.42 -4.28
N GLY A 154 -23.97 1.06 -3.79
CA GLY A 154 -23.94 1.79 -2.52
C GLY A 154 -23.63 0.87 -1.33
N ALA A 155 -24.19 -0.32 -1.30
CA ALA A 155 -23.93 -1.31 -0.26
C ALA A 155 -22.48 -1.77 -0.27
N MET A 156 -21.93 -2.13 -1.43
CA MET A 156 -20.53 -2.54 -1.58
C MET A 156 -19.56 -1.43 -1.16
N LEU A 157 -19.81 -0.20 -1.59
CA LEU A 157 -19.00 0.95 -1.20
C LEU A 157 -19.06 1.23 0.29
N GLN A 158 -20.21 1.06 0.92
CA GLN A 158 -20.38 1.18 2.37
C GLN A 158 -19.57 0.11 3.10
N MET A 159 -19.63 -1.16 2.66
CA MET A 159 -18.83 -2.23 3.23
C MET A 159 -17.34 -1.94 3.11
N TYR A 160 -16.87 -1.50 1.95
CA TYR A 160 -15.49 -1.05 1.77
C TYR A 160 -15.10 0.03 2.78
N ASN A 161 -15.91 1.07 2.92
CA ASN A 161 -15.63 2.18 3.84
C ASN A 161 -15.61 1.72 5.31
N CYS A 162 -16.48 0.79 5.69
CA CYS A 162 -16.46 0.19 7.02
C CYS A 162 -15.16 -0.56 7.27
N GLN A 163 -14.72 -1.43 6.34
CA GLN A 163 -13.47 -2.17 6.47
C GLN A 163 -12.26 -1.23 6.55
N VAL A 164 -12.19 -0.22 5.68
CA VAL A 164 -11.13 0.80 5.71
C VAL A 164 -11.11 1.56 7.03
N SER A 165 -12.27 1.82 7.64
CA SER A 165 -12.35 2.49 8.94
C SER A 165 -11.73 1.64 10.05
N LEU A 166 -11.93 0.32 10.00
CA LEU A 166 -11.31 -0.62 10.94
C LEU A 166 -9.78 -0.64 10.77
N LEU A 167 -9.25 -0.58 9.54
CA LEU A 167 -7.81 -0.48 9.32
C LEU A 167 -7.19 0.75 9.99
N LYS A 168 -7.85 1.91 9.94
CA LYS A 168 -7.36 3.13 10.58
C LYS A 168 -7.27 3.00 12.11
N THR A 169 -8.21 2.27 12.71
CA THR A 169 -8.23 2.06 14.16
C THR A 169 -7.25 0.99 14.61
N THR A 170 -6.92 0.03 13.75
CA THR A 170 -6.03 -1.10 14.06
C THR A 170 -4.58 -0.86 13.66
N GLN A 171 -4.22 0.29 13.09
CA GLN A 171 -2.83 0.62 12.85
C GLN A 171 -2.06 0.38 14.16
N PRO A 172 -1.03 -0.51 14.18
CA PRO A 172 -0.16 -0.65 15.32
C PRO A 172 0.37 0.76 15.60
N GLY A 173 -0.05 1.30 16.74
CA GLY A 173 0.17 2.70 17.04
C GLY A 173 1.60 3.07 16.76
N GLU A 174 1.79 4.25 16.26
CA GLU A 174 2.99 5.01 16.52
C GLU A 174 3.47 4.56 17.88
N ASN A 175 4.64 3.89 17.93
CA ASN A 175 5.18 3.26 19.13
C ASN A 175 4.78 4.07 20.37
N ARG A 176 3.72 3.68 21.04
CA ARG A 176 3.54 4.05 22.43
C ARG A 176 4.77 3.49 23.11
N ARG A 177 5.74 4.34 23.37
CA ARG A 177 6.80 4.02 24.32
C ARG A 177 6.06 3.55 25.54
N VAL A 178 6.10 2.25 25.79
CA VAL A 178 5.75 1.69 27.07
C VAL A 178 6.84 2.25 28.00
N THR A 179 6.58 3.42 28.56
CA THR A 179 7.31 3.87 29.71
C THR A 179 6.94 2.86 30.79
N GLN A 180 7.79 1.85 30.97
CA GLN A 180 7.76 1.08 32.19
C GLN A 180 7.92 2.08 33.32
N SER A 181 6.80 2.44 33.95
CA SER A 181 6.84 3.06 35.27
C SER A 181 7.42 2.00 36.19
N LEU A 182 8.71 2.12 36.47
CA LEU A 182 9.35 1.40 37.54
C LEU A 182 8.58 1.72 38.81
N TRP A 183 7.84 0.77 39.30
CA TRP A 183 7.33 0.76 40.67
C TRP A 183 8.56 0.79 41.61
N ARG A 184 8.77 1.89 42.29
CA ARG A 184 9.50 1.96 43.57
C ARG A 184 8.50 2.00 44.71
#